data_09b05faf7b408e467f2ad4e621b01aa6
#
_entry.id   09b05faf7b408e467f2ad4e621b01aa6
#
_cell.length_a   1.000
_cell.length_b   1.000
_cell.length_c   1.000
_cell.angle_alpha   90.00
_cell.angle_beta   90.00
_cell.angle_gamma   90.00
#
_symmetry.space_group_name_H-M   'P 1'
#
loop_
_entity.id
_entity.type
_entity.pdbx_description
1 polymer ?
#
loop_
_entity_poly.entity_id
_entity_poly.type
_entity_poly.pdbx_seq_one_letter_code
_entity_poly.pdbx_strand_id
1 'polypeptide(L)'
;MFEYLMPQLIMPSYANTLLEQTCKAAVARQIEYGRQRVVPWGISESSYNATDMHQVYQYRAFGVPGLGFKRGLGDDLVIAPYASALALTVMPREACRNLQTLADKGFLGAYGFYEAIDYTPTRVPPGKHHAIVRSFMAHHQGMSLLGFAHVLLGQPMQRRFMSDPLVRATELLLQERVPKTGATLQPHAAEVSAAAHPPAAD
;
A
#
# COMPACT_ATOMS: atom_id res chain seq x y z
N MET A 1 1.73 1.07 2.37
CA MET A 1 0.81 1.23 1.21
C MET A 1 1.27 2.29 0.24
N PHE A 2 1.73 3.42 0.70
CA PHE A 2 2.15 4.55 -0.13
C PHE A 2 3.12 4.11 -1.25
N GLU A 3 4.27 3.54 -0.91
CA GLU A 3 5.32 3.13 -1.86
C GLU A 3 4.82 2.13 -2.92
N TYR A 4 3.89 1.24 -2.55
CA TYR A 4 3.33 0.26 -3.47
C TYR A 4 2.32 0.85 -4.46
N LEU A 5 1.47 1.79 -4.02
CA LEU A 5 0.27 2.17 -4.76
C LEU A 5 0.28 3.60 -5.31
N MET A 6 1.09 4.49 -4.76
CA MET A 6 1.15 5.87 -5.24
C MET A 6 1.52 5.96 -6.73
N PRO A 7 2.47 5.17 -7.25
CA PRO A 7 2.75 5.17 -8.69
C PRO A 7 1.52 4.83 -9.55
N GLN A 8 0.61 3.98 -9.07
CA GLN A 8 -0.61 3.57 -9.79
C GLN A 8 -1.61 4.72 -10.00
N LEU A 9 -1.47 5.82 -9.25
CA LEU A 9 -2.30 7.01 -9.47
C LEU A 9 -2.01 7.69 -10.82
N ILE A 10 -0.82 7.47 -11.38
CA ILE A 10 -0.32 8.13 -12.60
C ILE A 10 0.04 7.10 -13.66
N MET A 11 0.71 6.01 -13.26
CA MET A 11 1.18 4.97 -14.17
C MET A 11 0.09 3.94 -14.43
N PRO A 12 -0.07 3.46 -15.67
CA PRO A 12 -1.02 2.38 -15.97
C PRO A 12 -0.55 1.06 -15.35
N SER A 13 -1.51 0.21 -15.01
CA SER A 13 -1.27 -1.16 -14.58
C SER A 13 -1.73 -2.13 -15.65
N TYR A 14 -0.95 -3.15 -15.92
CA TYR A 14 -1.21 -4.17 -16.94
C TYR A 14 -1.49 -5.51 -16.29
N ALA A 15 -2.52 -6.20 -16.78
CA ALA A 15 -2.93 -7.49 -16.22
C ALA A 15 -1.83 -8.55 -16.33
N ASN A 16 -1.67 -9.36 -15.29
CA ASN A 16 -0.68 -10.44 -15.20
C ASN A 16 0.78 -9.98 -15.25
N THR A 17 1.05 -8.76 -14.85
CA THR A 17 2.41 -8.25 -14.68
C THR A 17 2.90 -8.42 -13.24
N LEU A 18 4.22 -8.38 -13.05
CA LEU A 18 4.84 -8.41 -11.73
C LEU A 18 4.32 -7.26 -10.85
N LEU A 19 4.23 -6.04 -11.41
CA LEU A 19 3.73 -4.86 -10.69
C LEU A 19 2.28 -5.04 -10.23
N GLU A 20 1.39 -5.50 -11.12
CA GLU A 20 -0.01 -5.73 -10.75
C GLU A 20 -0.13 -6.75 -9.62
N GLN A 21 0.56 -7.88 -9.74
CA GLN A 21 0.51 -8.93 -8.72
C GLN A 21 1.11 -8.47 -7.40
N THR A 22 2.21 -7.72 -7.42
CA THR A 22 2.81 -7.13 -6.23
C THR A 22 1.83 -6.19 -5.53
N CYS A 23 1.19 -5.29 -6.27
CA CYS A 23 0.20 -4.36 -5.70
C CYS A 23 -1.01 -5.11 -5.10
N LYS A 24 -1.51 -6.13 -5.79
CA LYS A 24 -2.60 -7.00 -5.27
C LYS A 24 -2.18 -7.73 -4.00
N ALA A 25 -0.99 -8.31 -3.97
CA ALA A 25 -0.47 -9.01 -2.81
C ALA A 25 -0.30 -8.06 -1.61
N ALA A 26 0.18 -6.83 -1.84
CA ALA A 26 0.31 -5.82 -0.81
C ALA A 26 -1.06 -5.44 -0.20
N VAL A 27 -2.08 -5.21 -1.03
CA VAL A 27 -3.45 -4.93 -0.55
C VAL A 27 -4.03 -6.13 0.19
N ALA A 28 -3.89 -7.35 -0.35
CA ALA A 28 -4.37 -8.56 0.30
C ALA A 28 -3.74 -8.75 1.68
N ARG A 29 -2.44 -8.52 1.82
CA ARG A 29 -1.73 -8.58 3.12
C ARG A 29 -2.23 -7.53 4.09
N GLN A 30 -2.51 -6.31 3.64
CA GLN A 30 -3.12 -5.26 4.46
C GLN A 30 -4.49 -5.67 5.00
N ILE A 31 -5.34 -6.24 4.15
CA ILE A 31 -6.68 -6.73 4.53
C ILE A 31 -6.55 -7.85 5.56
N GLU A 32 -5.68 -8.81 5.31
CA GLU A 32 -5.43 -9.93 6.24
C GLU A 32 -4.96 -9.42 7.61
N TYR A 33 -4.00 -8.49 7.63
CA TYR A 33 -3.48 -7.93 8.87
C TYR A 33 -4.55 -7.15 9.64
N GLY A 34 -5.36 -6.35 8.96
CA GLY A 34 -6.49 -5.67 9.58
C GLY A 34 -7.48 -6.64 10.25
N ARG A 35 -7.78 -7.78 9.59
CA ARG A 35 -8.60 -8.86 10.17
C ARG A 35 -7.93 -9.50 11.39
N GLN A 36 -6.65 -9.80 11.33
CA GLN A 36 -5.89 -10.36 12.46
C GLN A 36 -5.89 -9.43 13.67
N ARG A 37 -5.85 -8.11 13.45
CA ARG A 37 -5.82 -7.09 14.49
C ARG A 37 -7.22 -6.58 14.86
N VAL A 38 -8.28 -7.05 14.22
CA VAL A 38 -9.70 -6.68 14.44
C VAL A 38 -9.93 -5.16 14.28
N VAL A 39 -9.28 -4.56 13.28
CA VAL A 39 -9.40 -3.15 12.92
C VAL A 39 -9.62 -2.99 11.41
N PRO A 40 -10.14 -1.84 10.93
CA PRO A 40 -10.07 -1.51 9.51
C PRO A 40 -8.64 -1.59 9.01
N TRP A 41 -8.46 -1.95 7.75
CA TRP A 41 -7.12 -2.01 7.17
C TRP A 41 -6.71 -0.68 6.53
N GLY A 42 -5.43 -0.52 6.21
CA GLY A 42 -4.90 0.66 5.54
C GLY A 42 -3.77 1.31 6.33
N ILE A 43 -2.77 0.50 6.73
CA ILE A 43 -1.58 1.01 7.40
C ILE A 43 -0.64 1.60 6.37
N SER A 44 -0.27 2.86 6.57
CA SER A 44 0.69 3.58 5.74
C SER A 44 1.33 4.69 6.56
N GLU A 45 2.26 5.43 5.99
CA GLU A 45 2.80 6.61 6.66
C GLU A 45 1.68 7.62 6.92
N SER A 46 1.68 8.22 8.09
CA SER A 46 0.65 9.20 8.48
C SER A 46 1.06 9.95 9.75
N SER A 47 0.29 10.97 10.08
CA SER A 47 0.29 11.50 11.44
C SER A 47 -0.30 10.47 12.40
N TYR A 48 0.05 10.55 13.67
CA TYR A 48 -0.41 9.66 14.72
C TYR A 48 -0.70 10.43 16.01
N ASN A 49 -1.30 9.77 17.01
CA ASN A 49 -1.76 10.42 18.24
C ASN A 49 -0.60 10.71 19.20
N ALA A 50 0.32 11.57 18.75
CA ALA A 50 1.34 12.22 19.56
C ALA A 50 1.57 13.61 18.98
N THR A 51 1.71 14.60 19.85
CA THR A 51 1.94 16.00 19.46
C THR A 51 3.25 16.51 20.03
N ASP A 52 3.82 17.51 19.38
CA ASP A 52 4.92 18.28 19.94
C ASP A 52 4.44 19.36 20.92
N MET A 53 5.36 20.18 21.39
CA MET A 53 5.06 21.31 22.30
C MET A 53 4.16 22.39 21.69
N HIS A 54 4.02 22.44 20.36
CA HIS A 54 3.13 23.34 19.63
C HIS A 54 1.78 22.68 19.29
N GLN A 55 1.51 21.49 19.84
CA GLN A 55 0.30 20.69 19.58
C GLN A 55 0.16 20.24 18.11
N VAL A 56 1.27 20.17 17.36
CA VAL A 56 1.29 19.63 16.01
C VAL A 56 1.48 18.12 16.07
N TYR A 57 0.59 17.38 15.40
CA TYR A 57 0.70 15.92 15.31
C TYR A 57 2.03 15.50 14.69
N GLN A 58 2.64 14.51 15.30
CA GLN A 58 3.83 13.88 14.76
C GLN A 58 3.49 12.99 13.57
N TYR A 59 4.44 12.83 12.64
CA TYR A 59 4.31 12.06 11.41
C TYR A 59 5.35 10.94 11.36
N ARG A 60 4.97 9.77 10.89
CA ARG A 60 5.85 8.60 10.85
C ARG A 60 5.48 7.61 9.76
N ALA A 61 6.46 6.87 9.25
CA ALA A 61 6.24 5.71 8.40
C ALA A 61 5.79 4.51 9.24
N PHE A 62 4.53 4.10 9.04
CA PHE A 62 3.96 2.86 9.54
C PHE A 62 3.88 1.82 8.43
N GLY A 63 3.82 0.53 8.79
CA GLY A 63 3.73 -0.54 7.82
C GLY A 63 3.19 -1.83 8.42
N VAL A 64 2.88 -2.78 7.56
CA VAL A 64 2.43 -4.12 7.93
C VAL A 64 3.63 -5.06 7.94
N PRO A 65 3.79 -5.91 8.96
CA PRO A 65 4.81 -6.95 8.95
C PRO A 65 4.72 -7.83 7.69
N GLY A 66 5.86 -8.00 7.03
CA GLY A 66 5.96 -8.71 5.74
C GLY A 66 5.84 -7.81 4.49
N LEU A 67 5.46 -6.53 4.65
CA LEU A 67 5.44 -5.55 3.54
C LEU A 67 6.56 -4.51 3.62
N GLY A 68 7.48 -4.65 4.54
CA GLY A 68 8.61 -3.75 4.68
C GLY A 68 9.72 -4.38 5.52
N PHE A 69 10.92 -3.86 5.37
CA PHE A 69 12.12 -4.38 6.07
C PHE A 69 12.37 -3.72 7.42
N LYS A 70 11.62 -2.66 7.77
CA LYS A 70 11.75 -1.99 9.06
C LYS A 70 11.38 -2.94 10.21
N ARG A 71 12.20 -2.96 11.26
CA ARG A 71 11.89 -3.69 12.49
C ARG A 71 10.80 -2.96 13.28
N GLY A 72 10.03 -3.71 14.09
CA GLY A 72 9.01 -3.13 14.96
C GLY A 72 7.74 -2.63 14.22
N LEU A 73 7.47 -3.08 12.99
CA LEU A 73 6.26 -2.71 12.26
C LEU A 73 4.96 -3.18 12.96
N GLY A 74 5.05 -4.20 13.81
CA GLY A 74 3.91 -4.71 14.59
C GLY A 74 3.62 -3.95 15.87
N ASP A 75 4.49 -3.04 16.30
CA ASP A 75 4.39 -2.33 17.58
C ASP A 75 3.37 -1.18 17.51
N ASP A 76 3.18 -0.63 16.33
CA ASP A 76 2.23 0.44 16.05
C ASP A 76 1.02 -0.09 15.26
N LEU A 77 -0.14 0.47 15.54
CA LEU A 77 -1.38 0.14 14.82
C LEU A 77 -2.11 1.44 14.47
N VAL A 78 -1.71 2.06 13.36
CA VAL A 78 -2.26 3.33 12.88
C VAL A 78 -2.85 3.12 11.50
N ILE A 79 -4.14 3.39 11.37
CA ILE A 79 -4.90 3.24 10.12
C ILE A 79 -5.03 4.61 9.46
N ALA A 80 -4.61 4.73 8.22
CA ALA A 80 -4.71 5.94 7.42
C ALA A 80 -5.74 5.72 6.29
N PRO A 81 -6.89 6.39 6.30
CA PRO A 81 -7.95 6.19 5.31
C PRO A 81 -7.51 6.37 3.85
N TYR A 82 -6.57 7.27 3.58
CA TYR A 82 -6.04 7.48 2.23
C TYR A 82 -5.41 6.22 1.64
N ALA A 83 -4.86 5.33 2.46
CA ALA A 83 -4.31 4.07 1.99
C ALA A 83 -5.40 3.17 1.37
N SER A 84 -6.63 3.23 1.90
CA SER A 84 -7.78 2.55 1.29
C SER A 84 -8.21 3.23 -0.01
N ALA A 85 -8.12 4.57 -0.08
CA ALA A 85 -8.40 5.29 -1.32
C ALA A 85 -7.36 4.98 -2.42
N LEU A 86 -6.09 4.82 -2.08
CA LEU A 86 -5.06 4.33 -3.01
C LEU A 86 -5.41 2.93 -3.54
N ALA A 87 -5.90 2.05 -2.68
CA ALA A 87 -6.25 0.68 -3.06
C ALA A 87 -7.44 0.59 -4.03
N LEU A 88 -8.17 1.68 -4.28
CA LEU A 88 -9.18 1.75 -5.34
C LEU A 88 -8.58 1.45 -6.73
N THR A 89 -7.31 1.75 -6.93
CA THR A 89 -6.61 1.48 -8.20
C THR A 89 -6.36 -0.01 -8.46
N VAL A 90 -6.45 -0.86 -7.42
CA VAL A 90 -6.04 -2.27 -7.46
C VAL A 90 -7.19 -3.21 -7.09
N MET A 91 -7.87 -2.93 -5.97
CA MET A 91 -8.97 -3.75 -5.42
C MET A 91 -10.16 -2.85 -5.02
N PRO A 92 -10.88 -2.28 -6.00
CA PRO A 92 -11.87 -1.24 -5.74
C PRO A 92 -13.03 -1.69 -4.84
N ARG A 93 -13.47 -2.95 -4.92
CA ARG A 93 -14.56 -3.47 -4.09
C ARG A 93 -14.17 -3.52 -2.61
N GLU A 94 -13.00 -4.04 -2.32
CA GLU A 94 -12.45 -4.17 -0.96
C GLU A 94 -12.15 -2.79 -0.38
N ALA A 95 -11.60 -1.90 -1.20
CA ALA A 95 -11.33 -0.52 -0.82
C ALA A 95 -12.62 0.24 -0.47
N CYS A 96 -13.66 0.16 -1.30
CA CYS A 96 -14.96 0.78 -1.02
C CYS A 96 -15.59 0.24 0.27
N ARG A 97 -15.55 -1.07 0.50
CA ARG A 97 -16.08 -1.68 1.74
C ARG A 97 -15.33 -1.16 2.98
N ASN A 98 -14.01 -1.02 2.89
CA ASN A 98 -13.24 -0.52 4.02
C ASN A 98 -13.48 0.98 4.27
N LEU A 99 -13.57 1.79 3.20
CA LEU A 99 -13.93 3.20 3.31
C LEU A 99 -15.33 3.37 3.95
N GLN A 100 -16.31 2.54 3.55
CA GLN A 100 -17.62 2.54 4.20
C GLN A 100 -17.51 2.16 5.68
N THR A 101 -16.74 1.12 6.02
CA THR A 101 -16.50 0.74 7.42
C THR A 101 -15.88 1.88 8.23
N LEU A 102 -14.94 2.62 7.65
CA LEU A 102 -14.31 3.79 8.29
C LEU A 102 -15.33 4.91 8.50
N ALA A 103 -16.21 5.16 7.52
CA ALA A 103 -17.27 6.16 7.63
C ALA A 103 -18.30 5.78 8.71
N ASP A 104 -18.77 4.53 8.72
CA ASP A 104 -19.74 4.01 9.70
C ASP A 104 -19.20 4.07 11.15
N LYS A 105 -17.87 3.99 11.31
CA LYS A 105 -17.19 4.15 12.60
C LYS A 105 -17.00 5.62 13.02
N GLY A 106 -17.46 6.59 12.22
CA GLY A 106 -17.35 8.02 12.52
C GLY A 106 -15.98 8.63 12.21
N PHE A 107 -15.20 8.03 11.32
CA PHE A 107 -13.89 8.54 10.93
C PHE A 107 -13.96 9.47 9.71
N LEU A 108 -15.15 9.78 9.26
CA LEU A 108 -15.45 10.76 8.22
C LEU A 108 -15.99 12.03 8.90
N GLY A 109 -15.32 13.16 8.67
CA GLY A 109 -15.72 14.48 9.17
C GLY A 109 -16.29 15.38 8.06
N ALA A 110 -16.51 16.64 8.38
CA ALA A 110 -17.07 17.63 7.44
C ALA A 110 -16.21 17.87 6.20
N TYR A 111 -14.91 17.64 6.29
CA TYR A 111 -13.93 17.88 5.21
C TYR A 111 -13.35 16.58 4.62
N GLY A 112 -13.98 15.44 4.84
CA GLY A 112 -13.50 14.14 4.39
C GLY A 112 -13.03 13.25 5.54
N PHE A 113 -12.35 12.17 5.20
CA PHE A 113 -11.74 11.29 6.20
C PHE A 113 -10.64 11.99 6.97
N TYR A 114 -10.63 11.80 8.30
CA TYR A 114 -9.53 12.24 9.13
C TYR A 114 -8.22 11.56 8.73
N GLU A 115 -7.11 12.18 9.10
CA GLU A 115 -5.76 11.77 8.71
C GLU A 115 -5.44 10.32 9.09
N ALA A 116 -5.71 9.97 10.35
CA ALA A 116 -5.45 8.63 10.84
C ALA A 116 -6.30 8.26 12.06
N ILE A 117 -6.39 6.96 12.31
CA ILE A 117 -6.98 6.39 13.52
C ILE A 117 -5.89 5.55 14.21
N ASP A 118 -5.48 5.97 15.39
CA ASP A 118 -4.43 5.33 16.16
C ASP A 118 -5.04 4.34 17.17
N TYR A 119 -4.76 3.06 16.99
CA TYR A 119 -5.18 1.95 17.86
C TYR A 119 -4.04 1.48 18.75
N THR A 120 -2.88 2.15 18.74
CA THR A 120 -1.71 1.75 19.53
C THR A 120 -1.99 1.98 21.03
N PRO A 121 -1.95 0.93 21.88
CA PRO A 121 -2.42 1.03 23.27
C PRO A 121 -1.73 2.13 24.09
N THR A 122 -0.45 2.39 23.83
CA THR A 122 0.33 3.43 24.54
C THR A 122 -0.06 4.86 24.19
N ARG A 123 -0.86 5.05 23.14
CA ARG A 123 -1.28 6.36 22.64
C ARG A 123 -2.80 6.57 22.64
N VAL A 124 -3.54 5.54 22.98
CA VAL A 124 -5.00 5.62 23.11
C VAL A 124 -5.37 6.13 24.48
N PRO A 125 -6.27 7.14 24.62
CA PRO A 125 -6.71 7.66 25.90
C PRO A 125 -7.39 6.59 26.76
N PRO A 126 -7.28 6.66 28.09
CA PRO A 126 -7.95 5.72 29.01
C PRO A 126 -9.45 5.59 28.71
N GLY A 127 -9.94 4.35 28.68
CA GLY A 127 -11.36 4.03 28.42
C GLY A 127 -11.80 4.19 26.96
N LYS A 128 -10.87 4.44 26.03
CA LYS A 128 -11.14 4.47 24.58
C LYS A 128 -10.50 3.27 23.90
N HIS A 129 -11.02 2.91 22.71
CA HIS A 129 -10.45 1.85 21.89
C HIS A 129 -9.53 2.37 20.79
N HIS A 130 -9.56 3.67 20.50
CA HIS A 130 -8.74 4.34 19.49
C HIS A 130 -8.67 5.85 19.76
N ALA A 131 -7.75 6.52 19.10
CA ALA A 131 -7.67 7.97 19.03
C ALA A 131 -7.77 8.43 17.57
N ILE A 132 -8.57 9.46 17.31
CA ILE A 132 -8.73 10.04 15.97
C ILE A 132 -7.73 11.18 15.83
N VAL A 133 -6.88 11.11 14.84
CA VAL A 133 -5.95 12.19 14.44
C VAL A 133 -6.71 13.18 13.57
N ARG A 134 -7.21 14.26 14.19
CA ARG A 134 -8.10 15.24 13.58
C ARG A 134 -7.30 16.30 12.79
N SER A 135 -6.64 15.85 11.75
CA SER A 135 -5.95 16.70 10.78
C SER A 135 -6.25 16.23 9.35
N PHE A 136 -5.82 17.01 8.38
CA PHE A 136 -5.99 16.73 6.95
C PHE A 136 -4.69 17.11 6.24
N MET A 137 -3.94 16.12 5.77
CA MET A 137 -2.73 16.39 5.02
C MET A 137 -3.05 16.55 3.53
N ALA A 138 -2.62 17.64 2.94
CA ALA A 138 -2.95 18.00 1.56
C ALA A 138 -2.59 16.90 0.56
N HIS A 139 -1.40 16.27 0.69
CA HIS A 139 -0.98 15.21 -0.21
C HIS A 139 -1.80 13.92 -0.03
N HIS A 140 -2.22 13.56 1.19
CA HIS A 140 -3.10 12.40 1.41
C HIS A 140 -4.50 12.63 0.85
N GLN A 141 -5.04 13.85 0.99
CA GLN A 141 -6.31 14.20 0.38
C GLN A 141 -6.21 14.23 -1.14
N GLY A 142 -5.11 14.75 -1.70
CA GLY A 142 -4.83 14.73 -3.13
C GLY A 142 -4.74 13.31 -3.70
N MET A 143 -4.02 12.41 -3.03
CA MET A 143 -3.94 11.01 -3.42
C MET A 143 -5.29 10.30 -3.34
N SER A 144 -6.09 10.59 -2.30
CA SER A 144 -7.45 10.06 -2.16
C SER A 144 -8.33 10.50 -3.33
N LEU A 145 -8.28 11.80 -3.67
CA LEU A 145 -9.02 12.35 -4.81
C LEU A 145 -8.62 11.68 -6.13
N LEU A 146 -7.32 11.45 -6.36
CA LEU A 146 -6.83 10.75 -7.56
C LEU A 146 -7.26 9.28 -7.58
N GLY A 147 -7.29 8.60 -6.44
CA GLY A 147 -7.82 7.25 -6.32
C GLY A 147 -9.31 7.16 -6.70
N PHE A 148 -10.13 8.10 -6.23
CA PHE A 148 -11.53 8.22 -6.66
C PHE A 148 -11.66 8.56 -8.15
N ALA A 149 -10.88 9.51 -8.64
CA ALA A 149 -10.87 9.87 -10.05
C ALA A 149 -10.49 8.69 -10.95
N HIS A 150 -9.55 7.84 -10.52
CA HIS A 150 -9.16 6.63 -11.24
C HIS A 150 -10.39 5.75 -11.56
N VAL A 151 -11.23 5.50 -10.56
CA VAL A 151 -12.40 4.62 -10.72
C VAL A 151 -13.55 5.35 -11.42
N LEU A 152 -13.87 6.58 -10.99
CA LEU A 152 -15.07 7.29 -11.42
C LEU A 152 -14.94 7.89 -12.82
N LEU A 153 -13.73 8.29 -13.22
CA LEU A 153 -13.46 8.98 -14.49
C LEU A 153 -12.67 8.11 -15.50
N GLY A 154 -12.51 6.83 -15.21
CA GLY A 154 -11.83 5.89 -16.11
C GLY A 154 -10.35 6.22 -16.32
N GLN A 155 -9.57 6.31 -15.25
CA GLN A 155 -8.10 6.44 -15.30
C GLN A 155 -7.59 7.70 -16.03
N PRO A 156 -8.05 8.91 -15.69
CA PRO A 156 -7.71 10.11 -16.45
C PRO A 156 -6.22 10.47 -16.35
N MET A 157 -5.58 10.22 -15.21
CA MET A 157 -4.18 10.56 -15.02
C MET A 157 -3.26 9.61 -15.77
N GLN A 158 -3.58 8.32 -15.82
CA GLN A 158 -2.85 7.33 -16.60
C GLN A 158 -2.90 7.66 -18.09
N ARG A 159 -4.07 8.06 -18.62
CA ARG A 159 -4.19 8.48 -20.01
C ARG A 159 -3.35 9.73 -20.31
N ARG A 160 -3.35 10.72 -19.42
CA ARG A 160 -2.52 11.94 -19.56
C ARG A 160 -1.02 11.60 -19.52
N PHE A 161 -0.60 10.78 -18.58
CA PHE A 161 0.79 10.35 -18.44
C PHE A 161 1.26 9.61 -19.70
N MET A 162 0.45 8.68 -20.22
CA MET A 162 0.76 7.91 -21.42
C MET A 162 0.58 8.70 -22.72
N SER A 163 0.10 9.96 -22.68
CA SER A 163 0.07 10.81 -23.88
C SER A 163 1.44 11.37 -24.26
N ASP A 164 2.39 11.39 -23.33
CA ASP A 164 3.76 11.80 -23.60
C ASP A 164 4.51 10.71 -24.41
N PRO A 165 5.11 11.04 -25.58
CA PRO A 165 5.81 10.07 -26.41
C PRO A 165 7.00 9.42 -25.73
N LEU A 166 7.72 10.12 -24.85
CA LEU A 166 8.88 9.56 -24.12
C LEU A 166 8.41 8.52 -23.08
N VAL A 167 7.30 8.78 -22.40
CA VAL A 167 6.70 7.83 -21.48
C VAL A 167 6.23 6.58 -22.23
N ARG A 168 5.55 6.76 -23.36
CA ARG A 168 5.10 5.63 -24.21
C ARG A 168 6.26 4.78 -24.71
N ALA A 169 7.41 5.36 -25.01
CA ALA A 169 8.60 4.61 -25.43
C ALA A 169 9.12 3.65 -24.35
N THR A 170 8.82 3.93 -23.07
CA THR A 170 9.21 3.09 -21.93
C THR A 170 8.09 2.16 -21.42
N GLU A 171 6.92 2.13 -22.08
CA GLU A 171 5.74 1.37 -21.65
C GLU A 171 6.04 -0.12 -21.42
N LEU A 172 6.90 -0.73 -22.22
CA LEU A 172 7.29 -2.13 -22.08
C LEU A 172 7.93 -2.46 -20.73
N LEU A 173 8.61 -1.50 -20.10
CA LEU A 173 9.18 -1.67 -18.76
C LEU A 173 8.14 -1.91 -17.67
N LEU A 174 6.89 -1.51 -17.90
CA LEU A 174 5.76 -1.74 -16.99
C LEU A 174 5.09 -3.10 -17.22
N GLN A 175 5.51 -3.86 -18.24
CA GLN A 175 4.84 -5.08 -18.69
C GLN A 175 5.62 -6.36 -18.39
N GLU A 176 6.54 -6.34 -17.42
CA GLU A 176 7.22 -7.55 -16.97
C GLU A 176 6.19 -8.58 -16.50
N ARG A 177 6.17 -9.73 -17.18
CA ARG A 177 5.20 -10.79 -16.92
C ARG A 177 5.71 -11.76 -15.89
N VAL A 178 4.83 -12.16 -14.96
CA VAL A 178 5.10 -13.32 -14.10
C VAL A 178 4.90 -14.59 -14.91
N PRO A 179 5.91 -15.47 -15.00
CA PRO A 179 5.78 -16.75 -15.68
C PRO A 179 4.63 -17.58 -15.09
N LYS A 180 3.75 -18.11 -15.93
CA LYS A 180 2.65 -19.00 -15.49
C LYS A 180 3.11 -20.41 -15.17
N THR A 181 4.23 -20.81 -15.73
CA THR A 181 4.88 -22.11 -15.49
C THR A 181 6.30 -21.83 -15.03
N GLY A 182 6.81 -22.62 -14.08
CA GLY A 182 8.21 -22.55 -13.69
C GLY A 182 9.12 -22.72 -14.89
N ALA A 183 10.21 -21.96 -14.96
CA ALA A 183 11.23 -22.20 -15.96
C ALA A 183 11.73 -23.64 -15.81
N THR A 184 11.75 -24.39 -16.90
CA THR A 184 12.42 -25.70 -16.91
C THR A 184 13.91 -25.39 -16.84
N LEU A 185 14.49 -25.48 -15.65
CA LEU A 185 15.95 -25.41 -15.48
C LEU A 185 16.52 -26.69 -16.13
N GLN A 186 17.05 -26.54 -17.34
CA GLN A 186 17.99 -27.50 -17.86
C GLN A 186 19.38 -26.96 -17.52
N PRO A 187 20.05 -27.53 -16.49
CA PRO A 187 21.40 -27.08 -16.14
C PRO A 187 22.31 -27.32 -17.33
N HIS A 188 23.18 -26.36 -17.62
CA HIS A 188 24.21 -26.52 -18.66
C HIS A 188 25.09 -27.70 -18.31
N ALA A 189 25.50 -28.51 -19.29
CA ALA A 189 26.27 -29.73 -19.08
C ALA A 189 27.56 -29.50 -18.24
N ALA A 190 28.18 -28.31 -18.34
CA ALA A 190 29.33 -27.93 -17.53
C ALA A 190 28.98 -27.74 -16.04
N GLU A 191 27.77 -27.24 -15.72
CA GLU A 191 27.32 -27.05 -14.33
C GLU A 191 26.99 -28.38 -13.66
N VAL A 192 26.42 -29.32 -14.41
CA VAL A 192 26.17 -30.69 -13.96
C VAL A 192 27.49 -31.42 -13.66
N SER A 193 28.51 -31.26 -14.54
CA SER A 193 29.82 -31.84 -14.34
C SER A 193 30.54 -31.26 -13.12
N ALA A 194 30.44 -29.97 -12.88
CA ALA A 194 31.04 -29.31 -11.71
C ALA A 194 30.42 -29.75 -10.40
N ALA A 195 29.10 -29.99 -10.38
CA ALA A 195 28.38 -30.49 -9.19
C ALA A 195 28.68 -31.96 -8.87
N ALA A 196 29.05 -32.75 -9.88
CA ALA A 196 29.40 -34.17 -9.71
C ALA A 196 30.82 -34.41 -9.17
N HIS A 197 31.69 -33.40 -9.16
CA HIS A 197 33.04 -33.45 -8.66
C HIS A 197 33.28 -32.38 -7.61
N PRO A 198 32.89 -32.62 -6.34
CA PRO A 198 33.26 -31.71 -5.26
C PRO A 198 34.79 -31.66 -5.18
N PRO A 199 35.39 -30.49 -4.90
CA PRO A 199 36.85 -30.37 -4.76
C PRO A 199 37.30 -31.35 -3.69
N ALA A 200 38.39 -32.09 -3.99
CA ALA A 200 39.02 -32.93 -3.01
C ALA A 200 39.46 -32.06 -1.83
N ALA A 201 39.03 -32.44 -0.60
CA ALA A 201 39.48 -31.76 0.59
C ALA A 201 40.94 -32.05 0.77
N ASP A 202 41.80 -31.01 0.72
CA ASP A 202 43.19 -31.03 1.15
C ASP A 202 43.28 -31.12 2.70
#